data_2e7f07fb5b7360e4b61e904817e7d234
#
_entry.id   2e7f07fb5b7360e4b61e904817e7d234
#
_cell.length_a   1.000
_cell.length_b   1.000
_cell.length_c   1.000
_cell.angle_alpha   90.00
_cell.angle_beta   90.00
_cell.angle_gamma   90.00
#
_symmetry.space_group_name_H-M   'P 1'
#
loop_
_entity.id
_entity.type
_entity.pdbx_description
1 polymer ?
#
loop_
_entity_poly.entity_id
_entity_poly.type
_entity_poly.pdbx_seq_one_letter_code
_entity_poly.pdbx_strand_id
1 'polypeptide(L)'
;TISSLNEHDANSNKYLRGKYSICGVGETTYLRGSTQSTRSLATWAISNAMEDAGMKSDDVDGMLSYSGNDSTFAPSVAGDLGIRLNFYMDVHGGGSSIEALIGIAMGVIEAGMCKTVAIYRAMNGYSAVRIGGTGARSAAPILGDQIHHRAYGWQSAGQMFAPTFLRHMYDYGTTPEQVAAVKVAHSKHASNNHKAYYKKRYTVEEVVSSRIICKPLHLLDCCVETDNATCIIAVSYTHLTLPTSYAV
;
A
#
# COMPACT_ATOMS: atom_id res chain seq x y z
N THR A 1 19.09 -27.55 1.07
CA THR A 1 19.44 -26.76 0.03
C THR A 1 18.18 -26.49 -0.74
N ILE A 2 18.15 -25.95 -1.92
CA ILE A 2 16.94 -25.42 -2.61
C ILE A 2 15.87 -26.48 -2.91
N SER A 3 16.23 -27.76 -3.05
CA SER A 3 15.27 -28.84 -3.33
C SER A 3 14.34 -29.18 -2.15
N SER A 4 14.78 -28.96 -0.90
CA SER A 4 13.97 -29.23 0.30
C SER A 4 12.91 -28.14 0.58
N LEU A 5 13.11 -26.93 0.06
CA LEU A 5 12.13 -25.84 0.16
C LEU A 5 10.92 -26.09 -0.77
N ASN A 6 11.15 -26.67 -1.94
CA ASN A 6 10.08 -26.91 -2.91
C ASN A 6 9.09 -28.01 -2.50
N GLU A 7 9.51 -29.04 -1.75
CA GLU A 7 8.61 -30.08 -1.26
C GLU A 7 7.76 -29.60 -0.06
N HIS A 8 8.30 -28.71 0.75
CA HIS A 8 7.53 -28.13 1.87
C HIS A 8 6.47 -27.16 1.37
N ASP A 9 6.77 -26.36 0.33
CA ASP A 9 5.84 -25.41 -0.27
C ASP A 9 4.67 -26.10 -1.01
N ALA A 10 4.91 -27.23 -1.66
CA ALA A 10 3.87 -27.93 -2.40
C ALA A 10 2.72 -28.47 -1.52
N ASN A 11 2.99 -28.77 -0.25
CA ASN A 11 1.99 -29.32 0.69
C ASN A 11 1.42 -28.28 1.67
N SER A 12 2.17 -27.30 2.13
CA SER A 12 1.70 -26.29 3.08
C SER A 12 0.77 -25.26 2.45
N ASN A 13 1.01 -24.87 1.19
CA ASN A 13 0.20 -23.86 0.47
C ASN A 13 -1.16 -24.36 0.01
N LYS A 14 -1.41 -25.68 -0.03
CA LYS A 14 -2.72 -26.22 -0.42
C LYS A 14 -3.81 -25.92 0.61
N TYR A 15 -3.46 -25.76 1.88
CA TYR A 15 -4.45 -25.61 2.94
C TYR A 15 -5.24 -24.31 2.88
N LEU A 16 -4.59 -23.17 2.61
CA LEU A 16 -5.22 -21.85 2.55
C LEU A 16 -5.64 -21.45 1.12
N ARG A 17 -5.11 -22.12 0.11
CA ARG A 17 -5.37 -21.78 -1.29
C ARG A 17 -6.83 -21.98 -1.66
N GLY A 18 -7.44 -20.93 -2.21
CA GLY A 18 -8.83 -20.96 -2.69
C GLY A 18 -9.89 -20.90 -1.58
N LYS A 19 -9.50 -20.66 -0.32
CA LYS A 19 -10.45 -20.56 0.80
C LYS A 19 -10.90 -19.12 1.08
N TYR A 20 -10.18 -18.13 0.61
CA TYR A 20 -10.43 -16.71 0.88
C TYR A 20 -10.53 -15.93 -0.41
N SER A 21 -11.30 -14.85 -0.36
CA SER A 21 -11.51 -13.96 -1.50
C SER A 21 -11.46 -12.50 -1.05
N ILE A 22 -11.04 -11.63 -1.96
CA ILE A 22 -11.28 -10.20 -1.87
C ILE A 22 -12.61 -9.95 -2.55
N CYS A 23 -13.61 -9.45 -1.82
CA CYS A 23 -14.96 -9.26 -2.30
C CYS A 23 -15.35 -7.78 -2.49
N GLY A 24 -14.54 -6.86 -2.01
CA GLY A 24 -14.76 -5.43 -2.18
C GLY A 24 -13.47 -4.66 -2.29
N VAL A 25 -13.47 -3.62 -3.12
CA VAL A 25 -12.35 -2.70 -3.33
C VAL A 25 -12.86 -1.28 -3.30
N GLY A 26 -12.24 -0.44 -2.47
CA GLY A 26 -12.57 0.98 -2.38
C GLY A 26 -11.32 1.84 -2.43
N GLU A 27 -11.41 2.97 -3.10
CA GLU A 27 -10.36 3.96 -3.15
C GLU A 27 -10.96 5.36 -3.19
N THR A 28 -10.20 6.34 -2.71
CA THR A 28 -10.55 7.75 -2.82
C THR A 28 -9.92 8.35 -4.08
N THR A 29 -10.31 9.56 -4.42
CA THR A 29 -9.61 10.33 -5.45
C THR A 29 -8.18 10.63 -5.01
N TYR A 30 -7.22 10.51 -5.92
CA TYR A 30 -5.81 10.84 -5.69
C TYR A 30 -5.61 12.35 -5.85
N LEU A 31 -5.26 13.03 -4.76
CA LEU A 31 -5.11 14.48 -4.71
C LEU A 31 -3.70 14.90 -4.30
N ARG A 32 -3.33 16.12 -4.61
CA ARG A 32 -2.19 16.83 -4.03
C ARG A 32 -2.70 18.14 -3.46
N GLY A 33 -2.66 18.28 -2.15
CA GLY A 33 -3.24 19.41 -1.44
C GLY A 33 -4.68 19.15 -1.00
N SER A 34 -4.97 17.96 -0.48
CA SER A 34 -6.24 17.62 0.14
C SER A 34 -6.45 18.41 1.45
N THR A 35 -7.69 18.80 1.71
CA THR A 35 -8.14 19.34 3.01
C THR A 35 -8.68 18.24 3.92
N GLN A 36 -8.75 17.00 3.43
CA GLN A 36 -9.27 15.85 4.17
C GLN A 36 -8.24 15.34 5.18
N SER A 37 -8.72 14.91 6.34
CA SER A 37 -7.88 14.16 7.29
C SER A 37 -7.67 12.73 6.81
N THR A 38 -6.61 12.08 7.27
CA THR A 38 -6.39 10.63 7.01
C THR A 38 -7.55 9.79 7.50
N ARG A 39 -8.20 10.20 8.61
CA ARG A 39 -9.39 9.54 9.15
C ARG A 39 -10.57 9.62 8.19
N SER A 40 -10.83 10.81 7.63
CA SER A 40 -11.89 11.03 6.64
C SER A 40 -11.63 10.25 5.34
N LEU A 41 -10.37 10.22 4.88
CA LEU A 41 -9.98 9.43 3.72
C LEU A 41 -10.18 7.93 3.97
N ALA A 42 -9.80 7.43 5.16
CA ALA A 42 -9.97 6.03 5.53
C ALA A 42 -11.45 5.62 5.53
N THR A 43 -12.31 6.41 6.21
CA THR A 43 -13.77 6.15 6.25
C THR A 43 -14.36 6.12 4.84
N TRP A 44 -13.95 7.05 3.98
CA TRP A 44 -14.43 7.10 2.60
C TRP A 44 -14.00 5.85 1.80
N ALA A 45 -12.73 5.46 1.85
CA ALA A 45 -12.26 4.27 1.13
C ALA A 45 -12.93 2.98 1.62
N ILE A 46 -13.15 2.84 2.94
CA ILE A 46 -13.82 1.67 3.50
C ILE A 46 -15.30 1.66 3.10
N SER A 47 -15.99 2.80 3.12
CA SER A 47 -17.39 2.91 2.65
C SER A 47 -17.50 2.49 1.18
N ASN A 48 -16.60 2.97 0.33
CA ASN A 48 -16.57 2.56 -1.08
C ASN A 48 -16.33 1.05 -1.24
N ALA A 49 -15.46 0.46 -0.41
CA ALA A 49 -15.19 -0.98 -0.45
C ALA A 49 -16.40 -1.81 0.04
N MET A 50 -17.11 -1.34 1.05
CA MET A 50 -18.35 -1.97 1.52
C MET A 50 -19.45 -1.86 0.45
N GLU A 51 -19.58 -0.71 -0.19
CA GLU A 51 -20.55 -0.53 -1.30
C GLU A 51 -20.24 -1.46 -2.47
N ASP A 52 -18.98 -1.58 -2.89
CA ASP A 52 -18.55 -2.50 -3.93
C ASP A 52 -18.84 -3.97 -3.58
N ALA A 53 -18.68 -4.33 -2.31
CA ALA A 53 -19.03 -5.66 -1.79
C ALA A 53 -20.53 -5.89 -1.55
N GLY A 54 -21.37 -4.86 -1.62
CA GLY A 54 -22.78 -4.93 -1.23
C GLY A 54 -22.98 -5.15 0.27
N MET A 55 -22.02 -4.73 1.12
CA MET A 55 -21.99 -4.93 2.56
C MET A 55 -22.37 -3.67 3.33
N LYS A 56 -22.82 -3.86 4.57
CA LYS A 56 -23.09 -2.81 5.57
C LYS A 56 -22.07 -2.89 6.70
N SER A 57 -22.10 -1.90 7.61
CA SER A 57 -21.21 -1.85 8.77
C SER A 57 -21.29 -3.10 9.66
N ASP A 58 -22.49 -3.67 9.80
CA ASP A 58 -22.70 -4.89 10.61
C ASP A 58 -22.11 -6.17 9.99
N ASP A 59 -21.79 -6.14 8.71
CA ASP A 59 -21.19 -7.27 7.99
C ASP A 59 -19.67 -7.35 8.15
N VAL A 60 -19.04 -6.25 8.62
CA VAL A 60 -17.59 -6.15 8.82
C VAL A 60 -17.27 -6.21 10.32
N ASP A 61 -16.46 -7.18 10.72
CA ASP A 61 -16.12 -7.43 12.12
C ASP A 61 -14.61 -7.52 12.40
N GLY A 62 -13.79 -7.34 11.37
CA GLY A 62 -12.34 -7.25 11.46
C GLY A 62 -11.78 -6.04 10.73
N MET A 63 -10.72 -5.42 11.26
CA MET A 63 -10.08 -4.29 10.61
C MET A 63 -8.57 -4.33 10.78
N LEU A 64 -7.85 -4.20 9.68
CA LEU A 64 -6.39 -4.14 9.65
C LEU A 64 -5.92 -2.88 8.96
N SER A 65 -4.89 -2.27 9.48
CA SER A 65 -4.25 -1.13 8.82
C SER A 65 -2.74 -1.25 8.80
N TYR A 66 -2.14 -0.64 7.80
CA TYR A 66 -0.74 -0.31 7.83
C TYR A 66 -0.58 1.07 8.45
N SER A 67 -0.01 1.12 9.65
CA SER A 67 0.23 2.35 10.38
C SER A 67 1.62 2.91 10.05
N GLY A 68 1.66 4.18 9.76
CA GLY A 68 2.90 4.93 9.51
C GLY A 68 2.60 6.41 9.36
N ASN A 69 3.49 7.28 9.84
CA ASN A 69 3.41 8.73 9.79
C ASN A 69 2.09 9.30 10.34
N ASP A 70 1.15 9.62 9.47
CA ASP A 70 -0.12 10.31 9.72
C ASP A 70 -1.33 9.36 9.74
N SER A 71 -1.12 8.07 9.88
CA SER A 71 -2.20 7.07 9.91
C SER A 71 -3.14 7.23 11.10
N THR A 72 -4.40 6.89 10.88
CA THR A 72 -5.42 6.84 11.92
C THR A 72 -5.64 5.40 12.35
N PHE A 73 -5.75 5.17 13.67
CA PHE A 73 -5.98 3.85 14.25
C PHE A 73 -7.32 3.24 13.82
N ALA A 74 -7.30 1.93 13.55
CA ALA A 74 -8.46 1.18 13.09
C ALA A 74 -9.70 1.34 14.00
N PRO A 75 -9.62 1.29 15.33
CA PRO A 75 -10.79 1.49 16.20
C PRO A 75 -11.47 2.86 16.03
N SER A 76 -10.70 3.91 15.77
CA SER A 76 -11.25 5.24 15.54
C SER A 76 -12.06 5.31 14.25
N VAL A 77 -11.55 4.68 13.20
CA VAL A 77 -12.22 4.61 11.88
C VAL A 77 -13.46 3.72 11.96
N ALA A 78 -13.37 2.59 12.67
CA ALA A 78 -14.50 1.71 12.90
C ALA A 78 -15.64 2.41 13.64
N GLY A 79 -15.30 3.22 14.65
CA GLY A 79 -16.28 4.01 15.39
C GLY A 79 -17.04 5.00 14.51
N ASP A 80 -16.37 5.66 13.55
CA ASP A 80 -17.01 6.58 12.60
C ASP A 80 -17.96 5.86 11.64
N LEU A 81 -17.66 4.63 11.29
CA LEU A 81 -18.46 3.80 10.38
C LEU A 81 -19.54 2.98 11.09
N GLY A 82 -19.59 3.01 12.43
CA GLY A 82 -20.50 2.17 13.20
C GLY A 82 -20.15 0.67 13.14
N ILE A 83 -18.93 0.33 12.81
CA ILE A 83 -18.45 -1.05 12.73
C ILE A 83 -18.11 -1.55 14.13
N ARG A 84 -18.65 -2.71 14.51
CA ARG A 84 -18.33 -3.40 15.77
C ARG A 84 -17.24 -4.43 15.53
N LEU A 85 -16.03 -4.13 15.98
CA LEU A 85 -14.86 -4.98 15.77
C LEU A 85 -14.79 -6.15 16.75
N ASN A 86 -14.61 -7.37 16.24
CA ASN A 86 -14.16 -8.55 16.98
C ASN A 86 -12.63 -8.64 16.97
N PHE A 87 -11.99 -8.16 15.90
CA PHE A 87 -10.54 -8.14 15.76
C PHE A 87 -10.05 -6.87 15.06
N TYR A 88 -8.95 -6.31 15.54
CA TYR A 88 -8.23 -5.26 14.81
C TYR A 88 -6.73 -5.34 15.07
N MET A 89 -5.95 -4.82 14.12
CA MET A 89 -4.51 -4.65 14.27
C MET A 89 -4.02 -3.50 13.39
N ASP A 90 -3.22 -2.63 13.97
CA ASP A 90 -2.48 -1.59 13.26
C ASP A 90 -1.01 -2.04 13.19
N VAL A 91 -0.54 -2.42 12.01
CA VAL A 91 0.82 -2.93 11.82
C VAL A 91 1.75 -1.77 11.44
N HIS A 92 2.81 -1.60 12.21
CA HIS A 92 3.87 -0.66 11.86
C HIS A 92 4.95 -1.36 11.02
N GLY A 93 5.28 -0.78 9.87
CA GLY A 93 6.29 -1.39 8.99
C GLY A 93 6.56 -0.56 7.73
N GLY A 94 7.07 -1.20 6.69
CA GLY A 94 7.28 -0.63 5.37
C GLY A 94 6.11 -0.88 4.41
N GLY A 95 6.27 -0.47 3.15
CA GLY A 95 5.22 -0.61 2.12
C GLY A 95 4.75 -2.04 1.89
N SER A 96 5.64 -3.03 2.04
CA SER A 96 5.32 -4.46 1.96
C SER A 96 4.43 -4.99 3.09
N SER A 97 4.17 -4.19 4.13
CA SER A 97 3.27 -4.60 5.22
C SER A 97 1.82 -4.79 4.75
N ILE A 98 1.39 -4.10 3.69
CA ILE A 98 0.04 -4.23 3.14
C ILE A 98 -0.20 -5.65 2.62
N GLU A 99 0.74 -6.23 1.90
CA GLU A 99 0.62 -7.60 1.40
C GLU A 99 0.60 -8.61 2.55
N ALA A 100 1.38 -8.37 3.60
CA ALA A 100 1.38 -9.21 4.80
C ALA A 100 0.04 -9.16 5.55
N LEU A 101 -0.67 -8.02 5.52
CA LEU A 101 -2.00 -7.90 6.13
C LEU A 101 -3.04 -8.84 5.51
N ILE A 102 -2.91 -9.18 4.22
CA ILE A 102 -3.77 -10.17 3.57
C ILE A 102 -3.55 -11.54 4.21
N GLY A 103 -2.29 -11.92 4.46
CA GLY A 103 -1.95 -13.15 5.17
C GLY A 103 -2.49 -13.17 6.61
N ILE A 104 -2.40 -12.06 7.32
CA ILE A 104 -2.97 -11.91 8.67
C ILE A 104 -4.49 -12.04 8.62
N ALA A 105 -5.16 -11.39 7.67
CA ALA A 105 -6.61 -11.50 7.51
C ALA A 105 -7.06 -12.95 7.30
N MET A 106 -6.37 -13.68 6.42
CA MET A 106 -6.64 -15.13 6.25
C MET A 106 -6.48 -15.90 7.55
N GLY A 107 -5.41 -15.62 8.30
CA GLY A 107 -5.14 -16.30 9.59
C GLY A 107 -6.20 -16.04 10.65
N VAL A 108 -6.65 -14.79 10.81
CA VAL A 108 -7.66 -14.43 11.82
C VAL A 108 -9.06 -14.91 11.45
N ILE A 109 -9.38 -14.97 10.15
CA ILE A 109 -10.63 -15.58 9.67
C ILE A 109 -10.60 -17.09 9.90
N GLU A 110 -9.50 -17.77 9.58
CA GLU A 110 -9.34 -19.23 9.81
C GLU A 110 -9.43 -19.59 11.30
N ALA A 111 -8.88 -18.72 12.17
CA ALA A 111 -8.97 -18.86 13.62
C ALA A 111 -10.37 -18.56 14.21
N GLY A 112 -11.32 -18.11 13.38
CA GLY A 112 -12.67 -17.75 13.83
C GLY A 112 -12.74 -16.46 14.67
N MET A 113 -11.69 -15.63 14.65
CA MET A 113 -11.66 -14.36 15.39
C MET A 113 -12.57 -13.31 14.76
N CYS A 114 -12.75 -13.37 13.44
CA CYS A 114 -13.66 -12.52 12.67
C CYS A 114 -14.05 -13.23 11.37
N LYS A 115 -15.03 -12.71 10.67
CA LYS A 115 -15.56 -13.28 9.41
C LYS A 115 -15.20 -12.45 8.19
N THR A 116 -15.20 -11.14 8.35
CA THR A 116 -15.01 -10.16 7.28
C THR A 116 -14.01 -9.11 7.73
N VAL A 117 -12.93 -8.95 7.01
CA VAL A 117 -11.81 -8.06 7.38
C VAL A 117 -11.66 -6.95 6.35
N ALA A 118 -11.82 -5.70 6.79
CA ALA A 118 -11.43 -4.54 6.01
C ALA A 118 -9.93 -4.25 6.23
N ILE A 119 -9.17 -4.21 5.16
CA ILE A 119 -7.74 -3.89 5.16
C ILE A 119 -7.56 -2.56 4.45
N TYR A 120 -7.08 -1.55 5.15
CA TYR A 120 -6.99 -0.21 4.58
C TYR A 120 -5.66 0.48 4.83
N ARG A 121 -5.36 1.43 3.97
CA ARG A 121 -4.30 2.42 4.14
C ARG A 121 -4.82 3.79 3.74
N ALA A 122 -4.68 4.77 4.62
CA ALA A 122 -4.93 6.17 4.33
C ALA A 122 -3.70 7.00 4.64
N MET A 123 -3.44 8.02 3.83
CA MET A 123 -2.31 8.92 4.04
C MET A 123 -2.52 10.27 3.37
N ASN A 124 -2.05 11.32 4.03
CA ASN A 124 -1.83 12.63 3.46
C ASN A 124 -0.36 12.80 3.03
N GLY A 125 0.05 11.94 2.09
CA GLY A 125 1.44 11.83 1.68
C GLY A 125 1.99 13.11 1.02
N TYR A 126 1.14 13.99 0.54
CA TYR A 126 1.52 15.30 0.04
C TYR A 126 1.24 16.42 1.06
N SER A 127 0.06 16.45 1.68
CA SER A 127 -0.39 17.58 2.50
C SER A 127 0.17 17.57 3.92
N ALA A 128 0.58 16.41 4.44
CA ALA A 128 1.13 16.28 5.78
C ALA A 128 2.62 15.90 5.76
N VAL A 129 3.00 14.80 6.41
CA VAL A 129 4.39 14.34 6.44
C VAL A 129 4.73 13.64 5.14
N ARG A 130 5.45 14.32 4.26
CA ARG A 130 5.87 13.78 2.96
C ARG A 130 6.92 12.69 3.14
N ILE A 131 6.66 11.54 2.54
CA ILE A 131 7.59 10.40 2.53
C ILE A 131 8.93 10.77 1.88
N GLY A 132 8.93 11.63 0.86
CA GLY A 132 10.12 12.17 0.22
C GLY A 132 10.93 13.18 1.05
N GLY A 133 10.48 13.49 2.26
CA GLY A 133 11.19 14.39 3.18
C GLY A 133 11.16 15.88 2.81
N THR A 134 10.28 16.28 1.87
CA THR A 134 10.15 17.67 1.38
C THR A 134 9.07 18.48 2.08
N GLY A 135 8.21 17.84 2.89
CA GLY A 135 7.14 18.50 3.66
C GLY A 135 7.57 18.89 5.07
N ALA A 136 6.56 19.17 5.92
CA ALA A 136 6.78 19.43 7.34
C ALA A 136 7.52 18.24 7.98
N ARG A 137 8.63 18.51 8.65
CA ARG A 137 9.39 17.47 9.35
C ARG A 137 8.68 17.13 10.65
N SER A 138 8.55 15.85 10.94
CA SER A 138 8.15 15.40 12.27
C SER A 138 9.17 15.91 13.31
N ALA A 139 8.67 16.53 14.36
CA ALA A 139 9.48 16.90 15.54
C ALA A 139 9.81 15.69 16.43
N ALA A 140 9.41 14.48 16.03
CA ALA A 140 9.67 13.27 16.80
C ALA A 140 11.17 13.03 16.93
N PRO A 141 11.64 12.58 18.10
CA PRO A 141 13.03 12.21 18.32
C PRO A 141 13.47 11.15 17.33
N ILE A 142 14.69 11.26 16.84
CA ILE A 142 15.31 10.25 16.00
C ILE A 142 15.88 9.19 16.94
N LEU A 143 15.37 7.97 16.85
CA LEU A 143 15.77 6.88 17.72
C LEU A 143 16.26 5.67 16.92
N GLY A 144 17.04 4.82 17.59
CA GLY A 144 17.54 3.59 16.99
C GLY A 144 18.48 3.84 15.80
N ASP A 145 18.43 2.97 14.81
CA ASP A 145 19.34 2.98 13.65
C ASP A 145 19.23 4.25 12.79
N GLN A 146 18.12 4.97 12.88
CA GLN A 146 17.93 6.22 12.15
C GLN A 146 18.94 7.31 12.54
N ILE A 147 19.49 7.28 13.76
CA ILE A 147 20.53 8.21 14.21
C ILE A 147 21.75 8.09 13.30
N HIS A 148 22.16 6.87 13.02
CA HIS A 148 23.32 6.59 12.16
C HIS A 148 23.03 6.97 10.70
N HIS A 149 21.87 6.62 10.20
CA HIS A 149 21.48 6.91 8.82
C HIS A 149 21.44 8.42 8.53
N ARG A 150 20.90 9.21 9.45
CA ARG A 150 20.81 10.67 9.28
C ARG A 150 22.15 11.38 9.28
N ALA A 151 23.15 10.87 10.00
CA ALA A 151 24.50 11.41 9.97
C ALA A 151 25.11 11.36 8.56
N TYR A 152 24.71 10.37 7.75
CA TYR A 152 25.11 10.21 6.34
C TYR A 152 24.12 10.83 5.34
N GLY A 153 23.14 11.59 5.81
CA GLY A 153 22.17 12.26 4.95
C GLY A 153 21.01 11.39 4.47
N TRP A 154 20.83 10.19 5.01
CA TRP A 154 19.72 9.30 4.67
C TRP A 154 18.43 9.77 5.36
N GLN A 155 17.64 10.55 4.66
CA GLN A 155 16.42 11.16 5.22
C GLN A 155 15.13 10.66 4.57
N SER A 156 15.23 10.00 3.42
CA SER A 156 14.05 9.56 2.65
C SER A 156 14.31 8.23 1.95
N ALA A 157 13.23 7.63 1.45
CA ALA A 157 13.28 6.37 0.72
C ALA A 157 14.24 6.40 -0.47
N GLY A 158 14.26 7.49 -1.26
CA GLY A 158 15.18 7.61 -2.38
C GLY A 158 16.65 7.49 -1.98
N GLN A 159 17.03 8.12 -0.87
CA GLN A 159 18.40 8.05 -0.34
C GLN A 159 18.73 6.67 0.25
N MET A 160 17.74 5.96 0.78
CA MET A 160 17.93 4.60 1.28
C MET A 160 18.12 3.58 0.15
N PHE A 161 17.42 3.74 -0.96
CA PHE A 161 17.51 2.82 -2.10
C PHE A 161 18.67 3.13 -3.05
N ALA A 162 19.14 4.36 -3.11
CA ALA A 162 20.20 4.77 -4.06
C ALA A 162 21.50 3.96 -3.93
N PRO A 163 22.04 3.67 -2.72
CA PRO A 163 23.26 2.84 -2.59
C PRO A 163 23.06 1.41 -3.09
N THR A 164 21.92 0.79 -2.79
CA THR A 164 21.58 -0.55 -3.27
C THR A 164 21.50 -0.57 -4.79
N PHE A 165 20.93 0.48 -5.37
CA PHE A 165 20.79 0.60 -6.80
C PHE A 165 22.16 0.86 -7.49
N LEU A 166 23.02 1.69 -6.91
CA LEU A 166 24.40 1.85 -7.37
C LEU A 166 25.16 0.51 -7.36
N ARG A 167 24.96 -0.29 -6.32
CA ARG A 167 25.55 -1.63 -6.24
C ARG A 167 25.05 -2.54 -7.36
N HIS A 168 23.75 -2.53 -7.63
CA HIS A 168 23.17 -3.27 -8.74
C HIS A 168 23.75 -2.83 -10.09
N MET A 169 23.89 -1.51 -10.31
CA MET A 169 24.51 -0.99 -11.53
C MET A 169 25.98 -1.45 -11.68
N TYR A 170 26.71 -1.48 -10.57
CA TYR A 170 28.10 -1.97 -10.57
C TYR A 170 28.19 -3.46 -10.90
N ASP A 171 27.36 -4.28 -10.28
CA ASP A 171 27.42 -5.75 -10.43
C ASP A 171 26.90 -6.24 -11.79
N TYR A 172 25.91 -5.55 -12.36
CA TYR A 172 25.20 -6.00 -13.57
C TYR A 172 25.31 -5.06 -14.78
N GLY A 173 25.99 -3.93 -14.65
CA GLY A 173 26.13 -2.96 -15.74
C GLY A 173 24.84 -2.27 -16.16
N THR A 174 23.81 -2.26 -15.29
CA THR A 174 22.53 -1.59 -15.57
C THR A 174 22.73 -0.09 -15.78
N THR A 175 22.14 0.46 -16.85
CA THR A 175 22.27 1.88 -17.21
C THR A 175 21.08 2.70 -16.72
N PRO A 176 21.23 4.04 -16.58
CA PRO A 176 20.11 4.93 -16.26
C PRO A 176 18.95 4.83 -17.26
N GLU A 177 19.25 4.61 -18.54
CA GLU A 177 18.25 4.48 -19.61
C GLU A 177 17.40 3.22 -19.44
N GLN A 178 18.01 2.12 -19.01
CA GLN A 178 17.28 0.87 -18.71
C GLN A 178 16.32 1.06 -17.55
N VAL A 179 16.73 1.82 -16.54
CA VAL A 179 15.86 2.15 -15.40
C VAL A 179 14.75 3.10 -15.82
N ALA A 180 15.07 4.10 -16.61
CA ALA A 180 14.09 5.05 -17.15
C ALA A 180 12.96 4.34 -17.93
N ALA A 181 13.24 3.19 -18.57
CA ALA A 181 12.25 2.40 -19.28
C ALA A 181 11.07 1.97 -18.36
N VAL A 182 11.31 1.75 -17.06
CA VAL A 182 10.26 1.45 -16.07
C VAL A 182 9.29 2.62 -15.96
N LYS A 183 9.81 3.84 -15.81
CA LYS A 183 8.99 5.06 -15.76
C LYS A 183 8.21 5.30 -17.04
N VAL A 184 8.85 5.07 -18.19
CA VAL A 184 8.21 5.20 -19.50
C VAL A 184 7.02 4.25 -19.61
N ALA A 185 7.19 2.97 -19.27
CA ALA A 185 6.12 1.97 -19.27
C ALA A 185 4.98 2.38 -18.32
N HIS A 186 5.30 2.74 -17.07
CA HIS A 186 4.30 3.19 -16.09
C HIS A 186 3.54 4.44 -16.56
N SER A 187 4.22 5.41 -17.17
CA SER A 187 3.58 6.63 -17.67
C SER A 187 2.63 6.34 -18.82
N LYS A 188 2.96 5.36 -19.68
CA LYS A 188 2.08 4.87 -20.75
C LYS A 188 0.79 4.27 -20.16
N HIS A 189 0.90 3.42 -19.13
CA HIS A 189 -0.27 2.85 -18.47
C HIS A 189 -1.08 3.93 -17.72
N ALA A 190 -0.43 4.82 -17.00
CA ALA A 190 -1.06 5.91 -16.28
C ALA A 190 -1.86 6.84 -17.22
N SER A 191 -1.38 7.07 -18.43
CA SER A 191 -2.09 7.92 -19.41
C SER A 191 -3.47 7.38 -19.82
N ASN A 192 -3.66 6.05 -19.70
CA ASN A 192 -4.91 5.37 -20.00
C ASN A 192 -5.78 5.14 -18.75
N ASN A 193 -5.25 5.37 -17.55
CA ASN A 193 -5.98 5.21 -16.31
C ASN A 193 -6.66 6.53 -15.93
N HIS A 194 -8.01 6.56 -15.93
CA HIS A 194 -8.77 7.77 -15.59
C HIS A 194 -8.55 8.26 -14.15
N LYS A 195 -8.15 7.39 -13.23
CA LYS A 195 -7.86 7.70 -11.82
C LYS A 195 -6.43 8.19 -11.58
N ALA A 196 -5.49 7.99 -12.53
CA ALA A 196 -4.12 8.42 -12.35
C ALA A 196 -4.01 9.95 -12.23
N TYR A 197 -3.25 10.42 -11.24
CA TYR A 197 -3.01 11.84 -11.02
C TYR A 197 -2.23 12.48 -12.18
N TYR A 198 -1.11 11.84 -12.60
CA TYR A 198 -0.32 12.27 -13.76
C TYR A 198 -0.62 11.38 -14.97
N LYS A 199 -1.00 12.02 -16.09
CA LYS A 199 -1.34 11.35 -17.36
C LYS A 199 -0.34 11.62 -18.46
N LYS A 200 0.71 12.41 -18.17
CA LYS A 200 1.76 12.70 -19.15
C LYS A 200 2.55 11.43 -19.43
N ARG A 201 2.75 11.11 -20.69
CA ARG A 201 3.72 10.10 -21.13
C ARG A 201 5.11 10.73 -21.14
N TYR A 202 6.09 9.97 -20.67
CA TYR A 202 7.48 10.38 -20.63
C TYR A 202 8.31 9.58 -21.62
N THR A 203 9.41 10.18 -22.11
CA THR A 203 10.44 9.49 -22.87
C THR A 203 11.61 9.13 -21.95
N VAL A 204 12.51 8.26 -22.42
CA VAL A 204 13.74 7.90 -21.70
C VAL A 204 14.59 9.14 -21.44
N GLU A 205 14.74 10.02 -22.46
CA GLU A 205 15.55 11.24 -22.40
C GLU A 205 14.99 12.21 -21.34
N GLU A 206 13.67 12.36 -21.26
CA GLU A 206 13.03 13.21 -20.24
C GLU A 206 13.29 12.68 -18.84
N VAL A 207 13.31 11.37 -18.65
CA VAL A 207 13.57 10.74 -17.32
C VAL A 207 15.01 10.97 -16.92
N VAL A 208 15.98 10.61 -17.76
CA VAL A 208 17.41 10.70 -17.41
C VAL A 208 17.91 12.14 -17.35
N SER A 209 17.26 13.09 -18.01
CA SER A 209 17.57 14.53 -17.91
C SER A 209 16.87 15.22 -16.76
N SER A 210 15.94 14.56 -16.08
CA SER A 210 15.25 15.15 -14.93
C SER A 210 16.20 15.35 -13.74
N ARG A 211 15.84 16.25 -12.84
CA ARG A 211 16.69 16.63 -11.69
C ARG A 211 17.10 15.41 -10.88
N ILE A 212 18.38 15.27 -10.56
CA ILE A 212 18.90 14.25 -9.63
C ILE A 212 18.37 14.55 -8.22
N ILE A 213 17.79 13.55 -7.59
CA ILE A 213 17.35 13.57 -6.18
C ILE A 213 18.44 12.97 -5.30
N CYS A 214 18.89 11.76 -5.62
CA CYS A 214 20.01 11.10 -4.96
C CYS A 214 20.62 10.13 -5.99
N LYS A 215 21.84 10.39 -6.44
CA LYS A 215 22.49 9.60 -7.49
C LYS A 215 22.46 8.10 -7.16
N PRO A 216 21.99 7.21 -8.09
CA PRO A 216 21.69 7.48 -9.48
C PRO A 216 20.24 7.90 -9.77
N LEU A 217 19.38 8.07 -8.75
CA LEU A 217 17.94 8.32 -8.91
C LEU A 217 17.62 9.77 -9.26
N HIS A 218 16.82 9.95 -10.29
CA HIS A 218 16.28 11.24 -10.73
C HIS A 218 14.87 11.48 -10.18
N LEU A 219 14.34 12.67 -10.36
CA LEU A 219 13.00 13.04 -9.89
C LEU A 219 11.91 12.12 -10.46
N LEU A 220 12.02 11.73 -11.72
CA LEU A 220 11.03 10.89 -12.38
C LEU A 220 11.18 9.40 -12.04
N ASP A 221 12.26 8.99 -11.38
CA ASP A 221 12.42 7.64 -10.80
C ASP A 221 11.70 7.53 -9.44
N CYS A 222 11.40 8.67 -8.82
CA CYS A 222 10.74 8.70 -7.51
C CYS A 222 9.21 8.68 -7.66
N CYS A 223 8.53 8.07 -6.67
CA CYS A 223 7.07 8.04 -6.66
C CYS A 223 6.47 9.42 -6.41
N VAL A 224 5.26 9.61 -6.93
CA VAL A 224 4.46 10.82 -6.68
C VAL A 224 3.79 10.71 -5.33
N GLU A 225 3.97 11.72 -4.48
CA GLU A 225 3.25 11.82 -3.21
C GLU A 225 1.85 12.35 -3.47
N THR A 226 0.84 11.65 -2.97
CA THR A 226 -0.58 12.01 -3.07
C THR A 226 -1.28 11.78 -1.74
N ASP A 227 -2.40 12.48 -1.57
CA ASP A 227 -3.33 12.31 -0.45
C ASP A 227 -4.44 11.38 -0.93
N ASN A 228 -4.57 10.21 -0.32
CA ASN A 228 -5.54 9.21 -0.73
C ASN A 228 -5.69 8.10 0.31
N ALA A 229 -6.71 7.29 0.13
CA ALA A 229 -6.87 6.03 0.85
C ALA A 229 -7.36 4.92 -0.08
N THR A 230 -7.01 3.70 0.28
CA THR A 230 -7.48 2.48 -0.36
C THR A 230 -7.93 1.47 0.69
N CYS A 231 -8.90 0.64 0.34
CA CYS A 231 -9.39 -0.45 1.18
C CYS A 231 -9.71 -1.66 0.31
N ILE A 232 -9.47 -2.84 0.86
CA ILE A 232 -9.97 -4.10 0.35
C ILE A 232 -10.72 -4.83 1.46
N ILE A 233 -11.75 -5.61 1.09
CA ILE A 233 -12.49 -6.46 2.03
C ILE A 233 -12.19 -7.92 1.73
N ALA A 234 -11.67 -8.63 2.74
CA ALA A 234 -11.36 -10.04 2.68
C ALA A 234 -12.37 -10.86 3.48
N VAL A 235 -12.82 -11.97 2.89
CA VAL A 235 -13.77 -12.92 3.50
C VAL A 235 -13.34 -14.36 3.25
N SER A 236 -13.90 -15.30 4.01
CA SER A 236 -13.88 -16.71 3.61
C SER A 236 -14.72 -16.90 2.34
N TYR A 237 -14.23 -17.71 1.41
CA TYR A 237 -14.95 -18.01 0.16
C TYR A 237 -16.36 -18.59 0.41
N THR A 238 -16.55 -19.31 1.51
CA THR A 238 -17.85 -19.88 1.89
C THR A 238 -18.89 -18.83 2.30
N HIS A 239 -18.48 -17.59 2.59
CA HIS A 239 -19.36 -16.46 2.90
C HIS A 239 -19.78 -15.66 1.65
N LEU A 240 -19.17 -15.93 0.49
CA LEU A 240 -19.64 -15.39 -0.78
C LEU A 240 -20.92 -16.15 -1.18
N THR A 241 -22.07 -15.58 -0.91
CA THR A 241 -23.31 -16.00 -1.58
C THR A 241 -23.19 -15.56 -3.02
N LEU A 242 -22.82 -16.49 -3.91
CA LEU A 242 -22.92 -16.25 -5.34
C LEU A 242 -24.37 -15.86 -5.65
N PRO A 243 -24.64 -14.80 -6.45
CA PRO A 243 -25.98 -14.52 -6.90
C PRO A 243 -26.51 -15.76 -7.60
N THR A 244 -27.60 -16.30 -7.12
CA THR A 244 -28.28 -17.51 -7.67
C THR A 244 -28.83 -17.29 -9.09
N SER A 245 -28.54 -16.18 -9.74
CA SER A 245 -29.00 -15.84 -11.09
C SER A 245 -28.16 -16.46 -12.24
N TYR A 246 -27.17 -17.31 -11.94
CA TYR A 246 -26.42 -18.06 -12.96
C TYR A 246 -26.49 -19.58 -12.77
N ALA A 247 -27.57 -20.09 -12.15
CA ALA A 247 -27.89 -21.50 -12.19
C ALA A 247 -28.84 -21.73 -13.39
N VAL A 248 -28.26 -21.93 -14.57
CA VAL A 248 -28.89 -22.62 -15.71
C VAL A 248 -27.87 -23.59 -16.28
#